data_9b5c4d17aac7a41f0afd67d1aa7ac951
#
_entry.id   9b5c4d17aac7a41f0afd67d1aa7ac951
#
_cell.length_a   1.000
_cell.length_b   1.000
_cell.length_c   1.000
_cell.angle_alpha   90.00
_cell.angle_beta   90.00
_cell.angle_gamma   90.00
#
_symmetry.space_group_name_H-M   'P 1'
#
loop_
_entity.id
_entity.type
_entity.pdbx_description
1 polymer ?
#
loop_
_entity_poly.entity_id
_entity_poly.type
_entity_poly.pdbx_seq_one_letter_code
_entity_poly.pdbx_strand_id
1 'polypeptide(L)'
;FGEIKIYSPSYHEEILQRRPLKVFEMNSSNIVDIFRNEIENGYYIIMHIKPCISEEYYHEVLFYGFDNCKEQFFCVGLANRGFETICIDYLHMKNTINDIKKYYLNNSFRGMELSLNFQYPATAMKLNPSYKPDNCPFEAYLKIKKELEGKICIMHCPKEMGDYNFSQDHYHYIGIACLDAFKEVLQATINGDKFVNWFRGLTSAAKKLYEHRCMIKTSMEYIMEKWEFALNNKANLAFENYNECVLESEKWLNLCLKYELNQDKEILKHIIGEIPSAFLKEKESLNTFLYNSIDWERFNNNFI
;
A
#
# COMPACT_ATOMS: atom_id res chain seq x y z
N PHE A 1 -14.66 -9.29 4.18
CA PHE A 1 -13.29 -9.57 3.74
C PHE A 1 -12.44 -8.37 4.06
N GLY A 2 -11.37 -8.56 4.87
CA GLY A 2 -10.53 -7.50 5.35
C GLY A 2 -9.68 -6.90 4.22
N GLU A 3 -9.74 -5.59 4.06
CA GLU A 3 -8.77 -4.86 3.26
C GLU A 3 -7.54 -4.65 4.14
N ILE A 4 -6.38 -5.17 3.73
CA ILE A 4 -5.11 -4.86 4.39
C ILE A 4 -4.78 -3.41 4.03
N LYS A 5 -5.24 -2.45 4.82
CA LYS A 5 -4.84 -1.05 4.70
C LYS A 5 -3.63 -0.81 5.59
N ILE A 6 -2.46 -0.81 4.97
CA ILE A 6 -1.28 -0.18 5.54
C ILE A 6 -1.45 1.32 5.30
N TYR A 7 -2.18 2.01 6.20
CA TYR A 7 -2.47 3.40 5.97
C TYR A 7 -2.57 4.20 7.27
N SER A 8 -1.75 5.24 7.37
CA SER A 8 -2.02 6.37 8.25
C SER A 8 -2.32 7.59 7.39
N PRO A 9 -3.57 8.06 7.31
CA PRO A 9 -3.95 9.21 6.48
C PRO A 9 -3.19 10.50 6.80
N SER A 10 -2.82 10.70 8.07
CA SER A 10 -2.12 11.88 8.55
C SER A 10 -0.69 12.04 8.00
N TYR A 11 -0.01 10.93 7.70
CA TYR A 11 1.39 10.96 7.25
C TYR A 11 1.58 11.63 5.89
N HIS A 12 0.59 11.53 5.01
CA HIS A 12 0.73 12.05 3.65
C HIS A 12 0.57 13.57 3.58
N GLU A 13 -0.21 14.16 4.47
CA GLU A 13 -0.46 15.61 4.45
C GLU A 13 0.74 16.41 4.98
N GLU A 14 1.51 15.84 5.90
CA GLU A 14 2.72 16.48 6.41
C GLU A 14 3.87 16.38 5.41
N ILE A 15 4.03 15.22 4.74
CA ILE A 15 5.12 14.95 3.81
C ILE A 15 4.86 15.55 2.44
N LEU A 16 3.61 15.48 1.96
CA LEU A 16 3.24 15.84 0.61
C LEU A 16 2.26 17.02 0.58
N GLN A 17 2.65 18.10 -0.08
CA GLN A 17 1.68 19.10 -0.53
C GLN A 17 0.88 18.51 -1.68
N ARG A 18 -0.45 18.48 -1.53
CA ARG A 18 -1.37 17.94 -2.54
C ARG A 18 -2.26 19.03 -3.07
N ARG A 19 -2.50 18.98 -4.38
CA ARG A 19 -3.44 19.85 -5.05
C ARG A 19 -4.30 19.02 -6.01
N PRO A 20 -5.63 19.03 -5.82
CA PRO A 20 -6.52 18.37 -6.77
C PRO A 20 -6.45 19.05 -8.14
N LEU A 21 -6.45 18.25 -9.20
CA LEU A 21 -6.55 18.74 -10.56
C LEU A 21 -7.99 18.58 -11.06
N LYS A 22 -8.53 19.63 -11.65
CA LYS A 22 -9.91 19.68 -12.12
C LYS A 22 -10.08 18.94 -13.46
N VAL A 23 -10.04 17.61 -13.43
CA VAL A 23 -10.09 16.76 -14.63
C VAL A 23 -11.31 17.06 -15.50
N PHE A 24 -12.46 17.39 -14.90
CA PHE A 24 -13.67 17.70 -15.67
C PHE A 24 -13.59 19.00 -16.46
N GLU A 25 -12.67 19.91 -16.10
CA GLU A 25 -12.36 21.12 -16.85
C GLU A 25 -11.30 20.90 -17.92
N MET A 26 -10.58 19.77 -17.90
CA MET A 26 -9.59 19.41 -18.92
C MET A 26 -10.27 18.94 -20.20
N ASN A 27 -9.57 19.10 -21.32
CA ASN A 27 -9.97 18.63 -22.64
C ASN A 27 -8.74 18.31 -23.48
N SER A 28 -8.94 17.83 -24.70
CA SER A 28 -7.85 17.46 -25.61
C SER A 28 -6.90 18.62 -25.96
N SER A 29 -7.34 19.88 -25.84
CA SER A 29 -6.50 21.02 -26.16
C SER A 29 -5.63 21.50 -24.99
N ASN A 30 -6.01 21.23 -23.73
CA ASN A 30 -5.33 21.80 -22.57
C ASN A 30 -4.68 20.76 -21.62
N ILE A 31 -5.01 19.47 -21.70
CA ILE A 31 -4.52 18.46 -20.74
C ILE A 31 -3.00 18.36 -20.72
N VAL A 32 -2.36 18.41 -21.90
CA VAL A 32 -0.89 18.31 -22.00
C VAL A 32 -0.24 19.51 -21.34
N ASP A 33 -0.74 20.71 -21.62
CA ASP A 33 -0.17 21.95 -21.06
C ASP A 33 -0.37 22.03 -19.55
N ILE A 34 -1.53 21.57 -19.04
CA ILE A 34 -1.79 21.49 -17.60
C ILE A 34 -0.77 20.57 -16.95
N PHE A 35 -0.57 19.36 -17.48
CA PHE A 35 0.36 18.38 -16.91
C PHE A 35 1.81 18.86 -16.96
N ARG A 36 2.22 19.43 -18.11
CA ARG A 36 3.56 20.00 -18.23
C ARG A 36 3.80 21.11 -17.22
N ASN A 37 2.87 22.06 -17.11
CA ASN A 37 2.98 23.17 -16.16
C ASN A 37 3.08 22.67 -14.71
N GLU A 38 2.32 21.64 -14.31
CA GLU A 38 2.44 21.06 -12.99
C GLU A 38 3.81 20.43 -12.75
N ILE A 39 4.31 19.66 -13.72
CA ILE A 39 5.62 19.00 -13.63
C ILE A 39 6.75 20.03 -13.60
N GLU A 40 6.69 21.07 -14.43
CA GLU A 40 7.65 22.19 -14.42
C GLU A 40 7.69 22.93 -13.07
N ASN A 41 6.55 22.99 -12.37
CA ASN A 41 6.46 23.54 -11.01
C ASN A 41 6.88 22.55 -9.92
N GLY A 42 7.46 21.40 -10.28
CA GLY A 42 8.00 20.39 -9.37
C GLY A 42 6.94 19.49 -8.76
N TYR A 43 5.75 19.40 -9.36
CA TYR A 43 4.73 18.45 -8.94
C TYR A 43 4.82 17.15 -9.72
N TYR A 44 4.56 16.04 -9.03
CA TYR A 44 4.21 14.76 -9.61
C TYR A 44 2.69 14.69 -9.74
N ILE A 45 2.18 14.00 -10.75
CA ILE A 45 0.72 13.86 -10.94
C ILE A 45 0.36 12.39 -10.84
N ILE A 46 -0.61 12.05 -9.99
CA ILE A 46 -1.25 10.74 -10.01
C ILE A 46 -2.62 10.89 -10.69
N MET A 47 -2.88 10.04 -11.67
CA MET A 47 -4.16 9.96 -12.36
C MET A 47 -4.45 8.53 -12.81
N HIS A 48 -5.73 8.13 -12.75
CA HIS A 48 -6.17 6.86 -13.33
C HIS A 48 -6.33 7.00 -14.83
N ILE A 49 -5.55 6.25 -15.57
CA ILE A 49 -5.66 6.17 -17.04
C ILE A 49 -5.57 4.71 -17.49
N LYS A 50 -5.92 4.45 -18.75
CA LYS A 50 -5.53 3.22 -19.44
C LYS A 50 -4.12 3.42 -19.98
N PRO A 51 -3.09 2.79 -19.41
CA PRO A 51 -1.76 2.83 -20.01
C PRO A 51 -1.81 2.06 -21.34
N CYS A 52 -1.06 2.52 -22.35
CA CYS A 52 -1.00 1.89 -23.67
C CYS A 52 -0.62 0.39 -23.66
N ILE A 53 -0.11 -0.10 -22.53
CA ILE A 53 0.37 -1.47 -22.34
C ILE A 53 -0.78 -2.42 -21.95
N SER A 54 -1.91 -1.89 -21.44
CA SER A 54 -3.08 -2.68 -21.04
C SER A 54 -4.35 -1.97 -21.47
N GLU A 55 -4.96 -2.42 -22.55
CA GLU A 55 -6.21 -1.82 -23.04
C GLU A 55 -7.43 -2.09 -22.15
N GLU A 56 -7.32 -3.01 -21.18
CA GLU A 56 -8.48 -3.49 -20.46
C GLU A 56 -8.79 -2.74 -19.16
N TYR A 57 -7.79 -2.17 -18.46
CA TYR A 57 -7.99 -1.65 -17.11
C TYR A 57 -7.47 -0.22 -16.93
N TYR A 58 -8.27 0.64 -16.27
CA TYR A 58 -7.80 1.89 -15.71
C TYR A 58 -6.97 1.62 -14.46
N HIS A 59 -5.80 2.23 -14.39
CA HIS A 59 -4.89 2.11 -13.26
C HIS A 59 -4.30 3.45 -12.87
N GLU A 60 -3.85 3.56 -11.62
CA GLU A 60 -3.08 4.72 -11.18
C GLU A 60 -1.74 4.79 -11.90
N VAL A 61 -1.45 5.94 -12.47
CA VAL A 61 -0.19 6.24 -13.13
C VAL A 61 0.38 7.51 -12.52
N LEU A 62 1.64 7.46 -12.13
CA LEU A 62 2.41 8.60 -11.62
C LEU A 62 3.19 9.23 -12.77
N PHE A 63 2.85 10.46 -13.12
CA PHE A 63 3.57 11.28 -14.08
C PHE A 63 4.64 12.10 -13.36
N TYR A 64 5.90 12.00 -13.80
CA TYR A 64 7.03 12.64 -13.13
C TYR A 64 7.93 13.47 -14.05
N GLY A 65 7.73 13.43 -15.35
CA GLY A 65 8.54 14.15 -16.31
C GLY A 65 7.90 14.16 -17.69
N PHE A 66 8.54 14.86 -18.63
CA PHE A 66 8.11 14.88 -20.03
C PHE A 66 9.27 15.16 -20.97
N ASP A 67 9.09 14.83 -22.26
CA ASP A 67 9.99 15.14 -23.36
C ASP A 67 9.17 15.80 -24.50
N ASN A 68 9.38 17.09 -24.71
CA ASN A 68 8.67 17.84 -25.73
C ASN A 68 9.10 17.46 -27.15
N CYS A 69 10.35 17.00 -27.34
CA CYS A 69 10.83 16.59 -28.67
C CYS A 69 10.19 15.28 -29.11
N LYS A 70 9.89 14.41 -28.16
CA LYS A 70 9.23 13.14 -28.41
C LYS A 70 7.72 13.19 -28.17
N GLU A 71 7.21 14.32 -27.69
CA GLU A 71 5.80 14.53 -27.33
C GLU A 71 5.27 13.44 -26.37
N GLN A 72 6.01 13.17 -25.29
CA GLN A 72 5.66 12.11 -24.33
C GLN A 72 5.86 12.53 -22.89
N PHE A 73 5.09 11.92 -22.00
CA PHE A 73 5.29 11.94 -20.54
C PHE A 73 6.08 10.73 -20.08
N PHE A 74 6.93 10.93 -19.08
CA PHE A 74 7.57 9.86 -18.31
C PHE A 74 6.72 9.52 -17.10
N CYS A 75 6.41 8.25 -16.96
CA CYS A 75 5.44 7.77 -15.97
C CYS A 75 5.94 6.52 -15.25
N VAL A 76 5.39 6.28 -14.07
CA VAL A 76 5.43 4.97 -13.42
C VAL A 76 4.00 4.45 -13.34
N GLY A 77 3.78 3.27 -13.85
CA GLY A 77 2.47 2.65 -13.87
C GLY A 77 2.56 1.13 -13.75
N LEU A 78 1.42 0.49 -13.49
CA LEU A 78 1.34 -0.96 -13.45
C LEU A 78 1.44 -1.51 -14.87
N ALA A 79 2.47 -2.29 -15.11
CA ALA A 79 2.70 -3.06 -16.33
C ALA A 79 2.67 -4.57 -16.04
N ASN A 80 3.04 -5.40 -17.01
CA ASN A 80 2.89 -6.86 -16.92
C ASN A 80 3.65 -7.50 -15.74
N ARG A 81 4.71 -6.89 -15.25
CA ARG A 81 5.57 -7.43 -14.18
C ARG A 81 5.52 -6.64 -12.88
N GLY A 82 4.65 -5.65 -12.77
CA GLY A 82 4.55 -4.77 -11.62
C GLY A 82 4.60 -3.29 -12.02
N PHE A 83 5.07 -2.43 -11.12
CA PHE A 83 5.27 -1.02 -11.44
C PHE A 83 6.53 -0.85 -12.28
N GLU A 84 6.38 -0.30 -13.46
CA GLU A 84 7.46 -0.06 -14.42
C GLU A 84 7.46 1.39 -14.88
N THR A 85 8.62 1.86 -15.34
CA THR A 85 8.71 3.13 -16.06
C THR A 85 8.12 2.95 -17.45
N ILE A 86 7.14 3.77 -17.79
CA ILE A 86 6.45 3.78 -19.07
C ILE A 86 6.46 5.19 -19.67
N CYS A 87 6.31 5.29 -20.98
CA CYS A 87 6.09 6.54 -21.68
C CYS A 87 4.66 6.60 -22.19
N ILE A 88 4.02 7.76 -22.06
CA ILE A 88 2.67 7.99 -22.54
C ILE A 88 2.69 9.20 -23.49
N ASP A 89 2.29 8.98 -24.74
CA ASP A 89 2.29 10.00 -25.75
C ASP A 89 1.26 11.10 -25.46
N TYR A 90 1.58 12.34 -25.81
CA TYR A 90 0.66 13.48 -25.69
C TYR A 90 -0.63 13.23 -26.46
N LEU A 91 -0.53 12.62 -27.65
CA LEU A 91 -1.70 12.27 -28.46
C LEU A 91 -2.61 11.27 -27.73
N HIS A 92 -2.05 10.26 -27.04
CA HIS A 92 -2.81 9.33 -26.23
C HIS A 92 -3.57 10.05 -25.13
N MET A 93 -2.92 10.96 -24.39
CA MET A 93 -3.57 11.77 -23.35
C MET A 93 -4.72 12.62 -23.91
N LYS A 94 -4.50 13.27 -25.06
CA LYS A 94 -5.53 14.08 -25.73
C LYS A 94 -6.74 13.26 -26.16
N ASN A 95 -6.51 12.04 -26.65
CA ASN A 95 -7.59 11.17 -27.14
C ASN A 95 -8.38 10.52 -26.00
N THR A 96 -7.74 10.21 -24.88
CA THR A 96 -8.34 9.43 -23.80
C THR A 96 -9.02 10.28 -22.72
N ILE A 97 -8.80 11.60 -22.67
CA ILE A 97 -9.35 12.43 -21.59
C ILE A 97 -10.87 12.35 -21.46
N ASN A 98 -11.60 12.25 -22.56
CA ASN A 98 -13.06 12.14 -22.53
C ASN A 98 -13.51 10.77 -22.00
N ASP A 99 -12.78 9.70 -22.31
CA ASP A 99 -13.07 8.37 -21.81
C ASP A 99 -12.72 8.26 -20.33
N ILE A 100 -11.67 8.92 -19.90
CA ILE A 100 -11.32 9.06 -18.48
C ILE A 100 -12.45 9.75 -17.72
N LYS A 101 -13.00 10.86 -18.22
CA LYS A 101 -14.15 11.54 -17.61
C LYS A 101 -15.37 10.62 -17.52
N LYS A 102 -15.69 9.89 -18.59
CA LYS A 102 -16.80 8.92 -18.59
C LYS A 102 -16.55 7.80 -17.58
N TYR A 103 -15.32 7.29 -17.49
CA TYR A 103 -14.95 6.28 -16.53
C TYR A 103 -15.24 6.73 -15.08
N TYR A 104 -14.85 7.96 -14.73
CA TYR A 104 -15.10 8.51 -13.40
C TYR A 104 -16.59 8.76 -13.13
N LEU A 105 -17.34 9.24 -14.12
CA LEU A 105 -18.78 9.47 -13.97
C LEU A 105 -19.56 8.14 -13.82
N ASN A 106 -19.14 7.09 -14.53
CA ASN A 106 -19.83 5.81 -14.52
C ASN A 106 -19.43 4.90 -13.34
N ASN A 107 -18.26 5.15 -12.73
CA ASN A 107 -17.79 4.41 -11.58
C ASN A 107 -17.91 5.27 -10.32
N SER A 108 -19.17 5.62 -9.96
CA SER A 108 -19.47 6.48 -8.81
C SER A 108 -18.81 6.04 -7.51
N PHE A 109 -18.63 4.74 -7.30
CA PHE A 109 -17.93 4.20 -6.14
C PHE A 109 -16.44 4.57 -6.14
N ARG A 110 -15.70 4.33 -7.24
CA ARG A 110 -14.30 4.78 -7.36
C ARG A 110 -14.19 6.30 -7.42
N GLY A 111 -15.14 6.95 -8.05
CA GLY A 111 -15.25 8.42 -8.02
C GLY A 111 -15.46 8.97 -6.63
N MET A 112 -16.24 8.31 -5.77
CA MET A 112 -16.44 8.69 -4.37
C MET A 112 -15.25 8.31 -3.48
N GLU A 113 -14.65 7.16 -3.62
CA GLU A 113 -13.44 6.79 -2.89
C GLU A 113 -12.28 7.76 -3.24
N LEU A 114 -12.16 8.10 -4.50
CA LEU A 114 -11.21 9.11 -4.98
C LEU A 114 -11.65 10.53 -4.59
N SER A 115 -12.93 10.85 -4.52
CA SER A 115 -13.42 12.16 -4.06
C SER A 115 -13.35 12.32 -2.54
N LEU A 116 -13.43 11.27 -1.77
CA LEU A 116 -13.25 11.30 -0.31
C LEU A 116 -11.77 11.41 0.08
N ASN A 117 -10.87 10.77 -0.66
CA ASN A 117 -9.43 10.82 -0.41
C ASN A 117 -8.71 11.82 -1.34
N PHE A 118 -9.24 12.04 -2.52
CA PHE A 118 -8.77 12.98 -3.53
C PHE A 118 -10.01 13.63 -4.14
N GLN A 119 -10.31 14.86 -3.80
CA GLN A 119 -11.51 15.58 -4.29
C GLN A 119 -11.68 15.55 -5.83
N TYR A 120 -10.70 15.02 -6.57
CA TYR A 120 -10.68 14.94 -8.03
C TYR A 120 -9.92 13.69 -8.50
N PRO A 121 -10.26 13.18 -9.70
CA PRO A 121 -9.64 11.99 -10.31
C PRO A 121 -8.14 12.09 -10.59
N ALA A 122 -7.57 13.26 -10.51
CA ALA A 122 -6.12 13.48 -10.62
C ALA A 122 -5.66 14.42 -9.50
N THR A 123 -4.46 14.15 -8.99
CA THR A 123 -3.86 14.93 -7.90
C THR A 123 -2.42 15.27 -8.27
N ALA A 124 -2.10 16.56 -8.23
CA ALA A 124 -0.72 17.03 -8.27
C ALA A 124 -0.17 17.01 -6.83
N MET A 125 1.03 16.47 -6.66
CA MET A 125 1.69 16.35 -5.36
C MET A 125 3.17 16.68 -5.47
N LYS A 126 3.71 17.31 -4.46
CA LYS A 126 5.16 17.50 -4.30
C LYS A 126 5.57 17.36 -2.85
N LEU A 127 6.85 17.09 -2.62
CA LEU A 127 7.39 17.08 -1.28
C LEU A 127 7.13 18.44 -0.62
N ASN A 128 6.60 18.42 0.59
CA ASN A 128 6.41 19.62 1.39
C ASN A 128 7.80 20.18 1.76
N PRO A 129 8.17 21.38 1.30
CA PRO A 129 9.50 21.94 1.57
C PRO A 129 9.71 22.26 3.07
N SER A 130 8.62 22.38 3.82
CA SER A 130 8.66 22.54 5.28
C SER A 130 8.79 21.20 6.03
N TYR A 131 8.62 20.09 5.33
CA TYR A 131 8.76 18.77 5.92
C TYR A 131 10.26 18.53 6.22
N LYS A 132 10.54 18.47 7.48
CA LYS A 132 11.81 17.92 7.96
C LYS A 132 11.49 16.49 8.36
N PRO A 133 12.16 15.49 7.74
CA PRO A 133 12.01 14.12 8.22
C PRO A 133 12.31 14.15 9.72
N ASP A 134 11.29 13.86 10.50
CA ASP A 134 11.52 13.65 11.93
C ASP A 134 12.31 12.35 12.03
N ASN A 135 13.63 12.50 12.16
CA ASN A 135 14.55 11.37 12.32
C ASN A 135 14.42 10.79 13.74
N CYS A 136 13.21 10.83 14.29
CA CYS A 136 12.92 10.30 15.60
C CYS A 136 12.63 8.80 15.51
N PRO A 137 13.57 7.94 15.93
CA PRO A 137 13.34 6.50 15.95
C PRO A 137 12.19 6.10 16.87
N PHE A 138 11.73 7.00 17.75
CA PHE A 138 10.56 6.80 18.60
C PHE A 138 9.27 6.65 17.81
N GLU A 139 9.10 7.35 16.66
CA GLU A 139 7.95 7.14 15.81
C GLU A 139 7.93 5.77 15.14
N ALA A 140 9.10 5.29 14.68
CA ALA A 140 9.23 3.93 14.18
C ALA A 140 8.89 2.91 15.28
N TYR A 141 9.34 3.15 16.51
CA TYR A 141 9.00 2.36 17.68
C TYR A 141 7.49 2.32 17.93
N LEU A 142 6.82 3.48 17.92
CA LEU A 142 5.36 3.56 18.11
C LEU A 142 4.59 2.83 17.00
N LYS A 143 5.10 2.84 15.77
CA LYS A 143 4.51 2.06 14.67
C LYS A 143 4.61 0.57 14.94
N ILE A 144 5.78 0.05 15.29
CA ILE A 144 5.97 -1.36 15.63
C ILE A 144 5.08 -1.75 16.82
N LYS A 145 4.91 -0.86 17.81
CA LYS A 145 3.99 -1.09 18.93
C LYS A 145 2.54 -1.23 18.46
N LYS A 146 2.07 -0.36 17.54
CA LYS A 146 0.73 -0.45 16.97
C LYS A 146 0.53 -1.72 16.15
N GLU A 147 1.58 -2.18 15.45
CA GLU A 147 1.55 -3.46 14.74
C GLU A 147 1.35 -4.64 15.69
N LEU A 148 2.07 -4.65 16.81
CA LEU A 148 1.96 -5.69 17.83
C LEU A 148 0.58 -5.72 18.51
N GLU A 149 -0.04 -4.55 18.73
CA GLU A 149 -1.38 -4.46 19.35
C GLU A 149 -2.44 -5.15 18.50
N GLY A 150 -2.33 -5.13 17.20
CA GLY A 150 -3.26 -5.72 16.24
C GLY A 150 -4.69 -5.19 16.41
N LYS A 151 -5.38 -4.90 15.34
CA LYS A 151 -6.77 -4.45 15.41
C LYS A 151 -7.61 -5.04 14.30
N ILE A 152 -8.84 -5.37 14.63
CA ILE A 152 -9.91 -5.61 13.66
C ILE A 152 -10.86 -4.42 13.77
N CYS A 153 -10.94 -3.62 12.71
CA CYS A 153 -11.88 -2.50 12.65
C CYS A 153 -13.04 -2.87 11.74
N ILE A 154 -14.25 -2.57 12.16
CA ILE A 154 -15.44 -2.73 11.32
C ILE A 154 -15.70 -1.38 10.67
N MET A 155 -15.66 -1.34 9.33
CA MET A 155 -16.10 -0.17 8.58
C MET A 155 -17.52 -0.39 8.09
N HIS A 156 -18.43 0.44 8.55
CA HIS A 156 -19.78 0.50 8.02
C HIS A 156 -19.75 1.29 6.72
N CYS A 157 -20.04 0.65 5.59
CA CYS A 157 -20.29 1.38 4.35
C CYS A 157 -21.65 2.05 4.43
N PRO A 158 -21.76 3.38 4.21
CA PRO A 158 -23.05 4.05 4.11
C PRO A 158 -23.90 3.39 3.02
N LYS A 159 -25.16 3.10 3.34
CA LYS A 159 -26.13 2.49 2.40
C LYS A 159 -26.37 3.30 1.10
N GLU A 160 -25.89 4.53 1.06
CA GLU A 160 -26.09 5.50 -0.02
C GLU A 160 -25.06 5.41 -1.16
N MET A 161 -24.12 4.48 -1.09
CA MET A 161 -23.06 4.34 -2.08
C MET A 161 -23.45 3.52 -3.32
N GLY A 162 -24.63 3.80 -3.93
CA GLY A 162 -25.01 3.28 -5.25
C GLY A 162 -25.25 1.77 -5.31
N ASP A 163 -25.53 1.23 -6.51
CA ASP A 163 -26.00 -0.13 -6.82
C ASP A 163 -25.12 -1.33 -6.40
N TYR A 164 -24.10 -1.12 -5.60
CA TYR A 164 -23.36 -2.19 -4.95
C TYR A 164 -24.08 -2.59 -3.67
N ASN A 165 -24.61 -3.80 -3.63
CA ASN A 165 -25.18 -4.47 -2.45
C ASN A 165 -24.08 -4.72 -1.41
N PHE A 166 -23.45 -3.67 -0.87
CA PHE A 166 -22.59 -3.73 0.31
C PHE A 166 -23.44 -3.75 1.57
N SER A 167 -24.23 -4.81 1.73
CA SER A 167 -24.97 -5.04 2.96
C SER A 167 -24.12 -5.73 4.04
N GLN A 168 -22.80 -5.86 3.83
CA GLN A 168 -21.90 -6.55 4.75
C GLN A 168 -20.88 -5.59 5.32
N ASP A 169 -20.69 -5.68 6.64
CA ASP A 169 -19.62 -4.99 7.35
C ASP A 169 -18.26 -5.38 6.75
N HIS A 170 -17.43 -4.38 6.46
CA HIS A 170 -16.06 -4.60 6.02
C HIS A 170 -15.14 -4.68 7.24
N TYR A 171 -14.43 -5.79 7.35
CA TYR A 171 -13.44 -6.00 8.39
C TYR A 171 -12.07 -5.54 7.89
N HIS A 172 -11.46 -4.60 8.60
CA HIS A 172 -10.09 -4.16 8.36
C HIS A 172 -9.20 -4.76 9.43
N TYR A 173 -8.25 -5.58 9.00
CA TYR A 173 -7.24 -6.16 9.85
C TYR A 173 -5.98 -5.30 9.80
N ILE A 174 -5.45 -4.95 10.96
CA ILE A 174 -4.29 -4.07 11.11
C ILE A 174 -3.24 -4.79 11.94
N GLY A 175 -1.97 -4.63 11.57
CA GLY A 175 -0.84 -5.19 12.28
C GLY A 175 -0.84 -6.72 12.24
N ILE A 176 -0.47 -7.34 13.35
CA ILE A 176 -0.36 -8.80 13.48
C ILE A 176 -1.68 -9.53 13.16
N ALA A 177 -2.84 -8.86 13.29
CA ALA A 177 -4.14 -9.42 12.91
C ALA A 177 -4.26 -9.69 11.39
N CYS A 178 -3.38 -9.13 10.55
CA CYS A 178 -3.34 -9.43 9.11
C CYS A 178 -3.09 -10.92 8.81
N LEU A 179 -2.48 -11.67 9.73
CA LEU A 179 -2.30 -13.12 9.60
C LEU A 179 -3.64 -13.87 9.68
N ASP A 180 -4.57 -13.41 10.51
CA ASP A 180 -5.91 -13.98 10.58
C ASP A 180 -6.68 -13.72 9.27
N ALA A 181 -6.58 -12.49 8.75
CA ALA A 181 -7.16 -12.17 7.45
C ALA A 181 -6.57 -13.04 6.32
N PHE A 182 -5.27 -13.25 6.32
CA PHE A 182 -4.62 -14.11 5.33
C PHE A 182 -5.09 -15.56 5.44
N LYS A 183 -5.23 -16.09 6.66
CA LYS A 183 -5.80 -17.41 6.90
C LYS A 183 -7.22 -17.56 6.38
N GLU A 184 -8.07 -16.54 6.58
CA GLU A 184 -9.45 -16.53 6.05
C GLU A 184 -9.44 -16.55 4.50
N VAL A 185 -8.57 -15.78 3.86
CA VAL A 185 -8.40 -15.79 2.39
C VAL A 185 -8.01 -17.17 1.89
N LEU A 186 -7.04 -17.82 2.54
CA LEU A 186 -6.63 -19.19 2.18
C LEU A 186 -7.78 -20.19 2.32
N GLN A 187 -8.52 -20.11 3.42
CA GLN A 187 -9.64 -21.01 3.70
C GLN A 187 -10.77 -20.84 2.70
N ALA A 188 -11.13 -19.59 2.38
CA ALA A 188 -12.16 -19.29 1.37
C ALA A 188 -11.74 -19.79 -0.02
N THR A 189 -10.44 -19.69 -0.37
CA THR A 189 -9.91 -20.24 -1.63
C THR A 189 -10.04 -21.75 -1.69
N ILE A 190 -9.73 -22.47 -0.60
CA ILE A 190 -9.91 -23.93 -0.51
C ILE A 190 -11.36 -24.34 -0.68
N ASN A 191 -12.28 -23.59 -0.08
CA ASN A 191 -13.73 -23.85 -0.16
C ASN A 191 -14.31 -23.54 -1.55
N GLY A 192 -13.59 -22.82 -2.38
CA GLY A 192 -14.08 -22.36 -3.69
C GLY A 192 -15.05 -21.18 -3.59
N ASP A 193 -15.00 -20.45 -2.47
CA ASP A 193 -15.81 -19.26 -2.28
C ASP A 193 -15.41 -18.21 -3.33
N LYS A 194 -16.42 -17.66 -4.01
CA LYS A 194 -16.17 -16.57 -4.96
C LYS A 194 -15.77 -15.34 -4.16
N PHE A 195 -14.50 -15.01 -4.21
CA PHE A 195 -14.05 -13.71 -3.73
C PHE A 195 -14.81 -12.63 -4.51
N VAL A 196 -15.49 -11.76 -3.79
CA VAL A 196 -15.95 -10.52 -4.38
C VAL A 196 -14.71 -9.85 -4.96
N ASN A 197 -14.72 -9.47 -6.22
CA ASN A 197 -13.62 -9.11 -7.13
C ASN A 197 -12.65 -7.96 -6.66
N TRP A 198 -12.62 -7.63 -5.38
CA TRP A 198 -11.82 -6.55 -4.80
C TRP A 198 -10.37 -6.93 -4.54
N PHE A 199 -10.08 -8.22 -4.36
CA PHE A 199 -8.72 -8.72 -4.24
C PHE A 199 -8.34 -9.44 -5.53
N ARG A 200 -7.29 -8.95 -6.16
CA ARG A 200 -6.65 -9.59 -7.32
C ARG A 200 -5.96 -10.90 -6.91
N GLY A 201 -6.74 -11.83 -6.34
CA GLY A 201 -6.28 -13.16 -6.04
C GLY A 201 -5.45 -13.32 -4.76
N LEU A 202 -5.23 -14.57 -4.44
CA LEU A 202 -4.48 -15.06 -3.29
C LEU A 202 -3.04 -14.53 -3.26
N THR A 203 -2.36 -14.50 -4.41
CA THR A 203 -1.00 -13.99 -4.56
C THR A 203 -0.88 -12.51 -4.15
N SER A 204 -1.90 -11.69 -4.45
CA SER A 204 -1.90 -10.29 -4.01
C SER A 204 -1.96 -10.15 -2.49
N ALA A 205 -2.74 -10.98 -1.81
CA ALA A 205 -2.80 -10.99 -0.35
C ALA A 205 -1.47 -11.44 0.27
N ALA A 206 -0.88 -12.50 -0.25
CA ALA A 206 0.43 -13.00 0.19
C ALA A 206 1.54 -11.96 -0.04
N LYS A 207 1.52 -11.27 -1.21
CA LYS A 207 2.47 -10.20 -1.52
C LYS A 207 2.35 -9.04 -0.55
N LYS A 208 1.13 -8.58 -0.25
CA LYS A 208 0.91 -7.49 0.71
C LYS A 208 1.41 -7.86 2.11
N LEU A 209 1.20 -9.09 2.55
CA LEU A 209 1.72 -9.58 3.83
C LEU A 209 3.25 -9.57 3.86
N TYR A 210 3.89 -10.04 2.80
CA TYR A 210 5.35 -10.02 2.66
C TYR A 210 5.92 -8.59 2.67
N GLU A 211 5.36 -7.69 1.85
CA GLU A 211 5.78 -6.30 1.78
C GLU A 211 5.59 -5.58 3.12
N HIS A 212 4.50 -5.86 3.83
CA HIS A 212 4.24 -5.32 5.15
C HIS A 212 5.33 -5.74 6.15
N ARG A 213 5.67 -7.02 6.20
CA ARG A 213 6.75 -7.54 7.06
C ARG A 213 8.12 -6.94 6.71
N CYS A 214 8.40 -6.73 5.43
CA CYS A 214 9.61 -6.02 4.99
C CYS A 214 9.65 -4.59 5.53
N MET A 215 8.53 -3.86 5.52
CA MET A 215 8.46 -2.51 6.07
C MET A 215 8.70 -2.46 7.58
N ILE A 216 8.14 -3.41 8.33
CA ILE A 216 8.39 -3.53 9.78
C ILE A 216 9.88 -3.82 10.04
N LYS A 217 10.46 -4.77 9.30
CA LYS A 217 11.89 -5.06 9.37
C LYS A 217 12.74 -3.80 9.16
N THR A 218 12.46 -3.04 8.11
CA THR A 218 13.16 -1.77 7.83
C THR A 218 13.00 -0.77 8.97
N SER A 219 11.83 -0.73 9.62
CA SER A 219 11.62 0.12 10.80
C SER A 219 12.45 -0.34 12.00
N MET A 220 12.61 -1.66 12.20
CA MET A 220 13.48 -2.21 13.24
C MET A 220 14.97 -1.89 12.95
N GLU A 221 15.42 -2.06 11.70
CA GLU A 221 16.78 -1.70 11.25
C GLU A 221 17.08 -0.22 11.51
N TYR A 222 16.13 0.66 11.19
CA TYR A 222 16.25 2.08 11.44
C TYR A 222 16.38 2.40 12.93
N ILE A 223 15.57 1.77 13.80
CA ILE A 223 15.70 1.91 15.25
C ILE A 223 17.09 1.44 15.72
N MET A 224 17.53 0.29 15.22
CA MET A 224 18.82 -0.29 15.59
C MET A 224 19.99 0.64 15.18
N GLU A 225 19.92 1.22 13.99
CA GLU A 225 20.92 2.17 13.50
C GLU A 225 20.97 3.47 14.34
N LYS A 226 19.80 4.02 14.70
CA LYS A 226 19.72 5.32 15.38
C LYS A 226 19.90 5.22 16.90
N TRP A 227 19.61 4.07 17.48
CA TRP A 227 19.71 3.83 18.93
C TRP A 227 20.79 2.81 19.28
N GLU A 228 21.97 2.92 18.68
CA GLU A 228 23.12 2.02 18.93
C GLU A 228 23.41 1.78 20.41
N PHE A 229 23.20 2.80 21.25
CA PHE A 229 23.44 2.73 22.69
C PHE A 229 22.39 1.93 23.47
N ALA A 230 21.22 1.67 22.88
CA ALA A 230 20.10 0.98 23.52
C ALA A 230 20.05 -0.51 23.18
N LEU A 231 20.83 -0.95 22.19
CA LEU A 231 20.76 -2.31 21.68
C LEU A 231 21.46 -3.28 22.62
N ASN A 232 20.69 -4.23 23.11
CA ASN A 232 21.23 -5.39 23.78
C ASN A 232 21.14 -6.65 22.90
N ASN A 233 21.81 -7.73 23.31
CA ASN A 233 21.81 -8.99 22.59
C ASN A 233 20.39 -9.54 22.36
N LYS A 234 19.43 -9.21 23.21
CA LYS A 234 18.03 -9.68 23.07
C LYS A 234 17.30 -8.93 21.96
N ALA A 235 17.55 -7.64 21.78
CA ALA A 235 17.00 -6.87 20.66
C ALA A 235 17.53 -7.39 19.32
N ASN A 236 18.83 -7.69 19.24
CA ASN A 236 19.44 -8.29 18.05
C ASN A 236 18.84 -9.66 17.75
N LEU A 237 18.70 -10.53 18.74
CA LEU A 237 18.08 -11.83 18.56
C LEU A 237 16.60 -11.71 18.13
N ALA A 238 15.87 -10.76 18.70
CA ALA A 238 14.49 -10.50 18.30
C ALA A 238 14.38 -10.04 16.85
N PHE A 239 15.31 -9.20 16.40
CA PHE A 239 15.39 -8.80 15.00
C PHE A 239 15.68 -9.99 14.07
N GLU A 240 16.64 -10.85 14.42
CA GLU A 240 16.92 -12.08 13.64
C GLU A 240 15.70 -12.99 13.55
N ASN A 241 15.00 -13.21 14.66
CA ASN A 241 13.76 -13.99 14.68
C ASN A 241 12.67 -13.34 13.81
N TYR A 242 12.57 -12.00 13.79
CA TYR A 242 11.63 -11.31 12.92
C TYR A 242 12.03 -11.44 11.43
N ASN A 243 13.31 -11.42 11.12
CA ASN A 243 13.78 -11.68 9.76
C ASN A 243 13.36 -13.07 9.25
N GLU A 244 13.33 -14.07 10.12
CA GLU A 244 12.78 -15.38 9.75
C GLU A 244 11.27 -15.31 9.42
N CYS A 245 10.49 -14.45 10.10
CA CYS A 245 9.07 -14.22 9.74
C CYS A 245 8.92 -13.58 8.35
N VAL A 246 9.84 -12.70 7.97
CA VAL A 246 9.90 -12.14 6.60
C VAL A 246 10.15 -13.24 5.57
N LEU A 247 11.16 -14.07 5.78
CA LEU A 247 11.49 -15.18 4.88
C LEU A 247 10.34 -16.20 4.76
N GLU A 248 9.65 -16.45 5.86
CA GLU A 248 8.46 -17.31 5.87
C GLU A 248 7.32 -16.74 5.02
N SER A 249 7.07 -15.44 5.08
CA SER A 249 6.06 -14.79 4.22
C SER A 249 6.45 -14.77 2.75
N GLU A 250 7.73 -14.67 2.43
CA GLU A 250 8.25 -14.83 1.07
C GLU A 250 8.02 -16.27 0.55
N LYS A 251 8.28 -17.27 1.40
CA LYS A 251 7.97 -18.68 1.11
C LYS A 251 6.48 -18.86 0.81
N TRP A 252 5.59 -18.25 1.62
CA TRP A 252 4.15 -18.34 1.41
C TRP A 252 3.72 -17.66 0.11
N LEU A 253 4.30 -16.52 -0.24
CA LEU A 253 4.06 -15.88 -1.54
C LEU A 253 4.41 -16.82 -2.70
N ASN A 254 5.58 -17.45 -2.65
CA ASN A 254 6.00 -18.40 -3.67
C ASN A 254 5.09 -19.65 -3.73
N LEU A 255 4.62 -20.13 -2.58
CA LEU A 255 3.65 -21.24 -2.52
C LEU A 255 2.27 -20.84 -3.10
N CYS A 256 1.81 -19.60 -2.86
CA CYS A 256 0.58 -19.10 -3.46
C CYS A 256 0.70 -18.99 -4.99
N LEU A 257 1.84 -18.52 -5.51
CA LEU A 257 2.14 -18.54 -6.95
C LEU A 257 2.11 -19.96 -7.52
N LYS A 258 2.70 -20.91 -6.82
CA LYS A 258 2.68 -22.34 -7.20
C LYS A 258 1.25 -22.89 -7.22
N TYR A 259 0.44 -22.54 -6.23
CA TYR A 259 -0.97 -22.93 -6.19
C TYR A 259 -1.74 -22.37 -7.41
N GLU A 260 -1.53 -21.10 -7.77
CA GLU A 260 -2.21 -20.51 -8.94
C GLU A 260 -1.88 -21.24 -10.24
N LEU A 261 -0.69 -21.86 -10.35
CA LEU A 261 -0.28 -22.63 -11.52
C LEU A 261 -0.87 -24.04 -11.55
N ASN A 262 -0.95 -24.73 -10.42
CA ASN A 262 -1.30 -26.17 -10.38
C ASN A 262 -2.61 -26.49 -9.65
N GLN A 263 -3.22 -25.51 -8.95
CA GLN A 263 -4.48 -25.64 -8.21
C GLN A 263 -4.45 -26.70 -7.09
N ASP A 264 -3.26 -27.06 -6.60
CA ASP A 264 -3.08 -28.05 -5.51
C ASP A 264 -3.41 -27.45 -4.16
N LYS A 265 -4.61 -27.78 -3.64
CA LYS A 265 -5.13 -27.27 -2.37
C LYS A 265 -4.31 -27.69 -1.14
N GLU A 266 -3.49 -28.75 -1.24
CA GLU A 266 -2.64 -29.16 -0.11
C GLU A 266 -1.57 -28.10 0.19
N ILE A 267 -1.14 -27.32 -0.82
CA ILE A 267 -0.26 -26.17 -0.62
C ILE A 267 -0.88 -25.15 0.33
N LEU A 268 -2.16 -24.81 0.13
CA LEU A 268 -2.86 -23.83 0.96
C LEU A 268 -3.11 -24.36 2.39
N LYS A 269 -3.44 -25.63 2.51
CA LYS A 269 -3.60 -26.28 3.83
C LYS A 269 -2.27 -26.28 4.60
N HIS A 270 -1.16 -26.49 3.92
CA HIS A 270 0.17 -26.41 4.50
C HIS A 270 0.44 -25.03 5.08
N ILE A 271 0.19 -23.95 4.30
CA ILE A 271 0.35 -22.57 4.77
C ILE A 271 -0.54 -22.30 5.98
N ILE A 272 -1.82 -22.69 5.93
CA ILE A 272 -2.77 -22.54 7.05
C ILE A 272 -2.23 -23.20 8.33
N GLY A 273 -1.60 -24.36 8.21
CA GLY A 273 -1.00 -25.08 9.32
C GLY A 273 0.20 -24.35 9.94
N GLU A 274 0.95 -23.57 9.17
CA GLU A 274 2.10 -22.81 9.64
C GLU A 274 1.71 -21.47 10.34
N ILE A 275 0.56 -20.87 9.99
CA ILE A 275 0.15 -19.54 10.49
C ILE A 275 0.12 -19.42 12.01
N PRO A 276 -0.41 -20.38 12.80
CA PRO A 276 -0.43 -20.23 14.26
C PRO A 276 0.95 -20.11 14.90
N SER A 277 1.93 -20.87 14.42
CA SER A 277 3.31 -20.78 14.89
C SER A 277 3.98 -19.48 14.46
N ALA A 278 3.74 -19.05 13.22
CA ALA A 278 4.22 -17.78 12.68
C ALA A 278 3.67 -16.58 13.47
N PHE A 279 2.39 -16.61 13.82
CA PHE A 279 1.76 -15.57 14.64
C PHE A 279 2.44 -15.44 16.00
N LEU A 280 2.68 -16.56 16.68
CA LEU A 280 3.34 -16.55 17.99
C LEU A 280 4.77 -16.04 17.88
N LYS A 281 5.52 -16.50 16.88
CA LYS A 281 6.90 -16.08 16.62
C LYS A 281 7.00 -14.59 16.32
N GLU A 282 6.13 -14.07 15.45
CA GLU A 282 6.08 -12.66 15.11
C GLU A 282 5.75 -11.80 16.33
N LYS A 283 4.73 -12.19 17.08
CA LYS A 283 4.32 -11.50 18.30
C LYS A 283 5.44 -11.47 19.34
N GLU A 284 6.12 -12.59 19.56
CA GLU A 284 7.23 -12.69 20.52
C GLU A 284 8.43 -11.85 20.07
N SER A 285 8.77 -11.91 18.77
CA SER A 285 9.88 -11.11 18.20
C SER A 285 9.64 -9.62 18.35
N LEU A 286 8.46 -9.13 17.96
CA LEU A 286 8.12 -7.70 18.07
C LEU A 286 8.07 -7.25 19.54
N ASN A 287 7.47 -8.04 20.41
CA ASN A 287 7.40 -7.71 21.83
C ASN A 287 8.78 -7.68 22.48
N THR A 288 9.62 -8.67 22.20
CA THR A 288 11.00 -8.74 22.71
C THR A 288 11.84 -7.60 22.18
N PHE A 289 11.68 -7.26 20.89
CA PHE A 289 12.36 -6.11 20.30
C PHE A 289 11.97 -4.81 20.99
N LEU A 290 10.67 -4.51 21.08
CA LEU A 290 10.16 -3.29 21.70
C LEU A 290 10.60 -3.15 23.16
N TYR A 291 10.58 -4.25 23.91
CA TYR A 291 10.99 -4.22 25.32
C TYR A 291 12.49 -3.99 25.52
N ASN A 292 13.33 -4.45 24.57
CA ASN A 292 14.78 -4.41 24.70
C ASN A 292 15.46 -3.37 23.80
N SER A 293 14.72 -2.65 22.94
CA SER A 293 15.28 -1.65 22.04
C SER A 293 15.44 -0.26 22.67
N ILE A 294 14.86 -0.03 23.83
CA ILE A 294 14.97 1.25 24.57
C ILE A 294 15.56 1.00 25.94
N ASP A 295 16.65 1.72 26.23
CA ASP A 295 17.09 1.96 27.61
C ASP A 295 16.26 3.13 28.17
N TRP A 296 15.18 2.80 28.87
CA TRP A 296 14.25 3.79 29.41
C TRP A 296 14.91 4.76 30.42
N GLU A 297 15.94 4.32 31.16
CA GLU A 297 16.68 5.17 32.07
C GLU A 297 17.51 6.23 31.32
N ARG A 298 18.18 5.81 30.25
CA ARG A 298 18.90 6.73 29.36
C ARG A 298 17.97 7.62 28.55
N PHE A 299 16.85 7.07 28.08
CA PHE A 299 15.87 7.84 27.33
C PHE A 299 15.29 8.98 28.15
N ASN A 300 14.84 8.71 29.39
CA ASN A 300 14.29 9.70 30.28
C ASN A 300 15.34 10.78 30.68
N ASN A 301 16.61 10.42 30.78
CA ASN A 301 17.66 11.37 31.13
C ASN A 301 18.12 12.29 29.98
N ASN A 302 17.79 11.93 28.72
CA ASN A 302 18.22 12.72 27.55
C ASN A 302 17.07 13.48 26.88
N PHE A 303 15.80 13.21 27.20
CA PHE A 303 14.64 13.77 26.53
C PHE A 303 13.58 14.39 27.47
N ILE A 304 13.85 14.45 28.78
CA ILE A 304 13.14 15.24 29.79
C ILE A 304 14.07 16.31 30.34
#